data_5983f0346d11e926b9f90c3b0afe0ba8
#
_entry.id   5983f0346d11e926b9f90c3b0afe0ba8
#
_cell.length_a   1.000
_cell.length_b   1.000
_cell.length_c   1.000
_cell.angle_alpha   90.00
_cell.angle_beta   90.00
_cell.angle_gamma   90.00
#
_symmetry.space_group_name_H-M   'P 1'
#
loop_
_entity.id
_entity.type
_entity.pdbx_description
1 polymer ?
#
loop_
_entity_poly.entity_id
_entity_poly.type
_entity_poly.pdbx_seq_one_letter_code
_entity_poly.pdbx_strand_id
1 'polypeptide(L)'
;MSDVVIKRALLSVSDKAGLVELGHALAARHVELVSTGGTAKTLREAGLQVKDVSELTGFPEMMDGRVKTLHPTVHGGLLAVRDNPEHAAAMKMHNIGSIDLVVVNLYPFAATVAKGASREEIIENIDIGGPSMVRSAAKNHDAVVIVTDPSDYDSLVAEMEERDGATNLGFRRQMAAKAYAATAEYDSMIASWFAFADQQLMFPDSLTIPVKLAQSLRYGENPHQQAALYIPAFAPGGSLADHKQVQGKELSYNNLNDADAALELVSEFRDGPPTVVIVKHANPCGVATGDTLIEAYRAALECDSVSAFGGIIAVNRPLDGATAEAISEIFTEVVAAPDADDEAKAVFARKKNLRLILTGDLPDPMRGGMMMKSIAGGVLLQSRDNGFVADTDLKVVTKRAPTTQELADCRFAWTVAKHVKSNAIVYAKDGATAGIGAGQMNRRDSARIAAIKAKEAAETYGWAAPRTVGSAVASDAFFPFADGLLTAAEAGATAVIQPGGSMRDEEVIAAADEAGLAMVFTGMRHFRH
;
A
#
# COMPACT_ATOMS: atom_id res chain seq x y z
N MET A 1 15.21 -34.98 19.27
CA MET A 1 14.19 -34.35 20.13
C MET A 1 12.87 -35.00 19.81
N SER A 2 12.13 -35.43 20.84
CA SER A 2 10.93 -36.25 20.71
C SER A 2 9.70 -35.42 20.33
N ASP A 3 8.74 -36.08 19.72
CA ASP A 3 7.40 -35.55 19.55
C ASP A 3 6.79 -35.25 20.93
N VAL A 4 5.96 -34.21 21.01
CA VAL A 4 5.28 -33.81 22.26
C VAL A 4 3.80 -34.13 22.15
N VAL A 5 3.32 -35.03 23.00
CA VAL A 5 1.89 -35.38 23.10
C VAL A 5 1.14 -34.23 23.78
N ILE A 6 0.07 -33.77 23.16
CA ILE A 6 -0.77 -32.70 23.69
C ILE A 6 -1.78 -33.31 24.70
N LYS A 7 -1.64 -32.95 25.98
CA LYS A 7 -2.53 -33.40 27.07
C LYS A 7 -3.36 -32.26 27.65
N ARG A 8 -2.86 -31.04 27.62
CA ARG A 8 -3.57 -29.84 28.10
C ARG A 8 -3.39 -28.69 27.13
N ALA A 9 -4.50 -28.07 26.72
CA ALA A 9 -4.57 -26.91 25.87
C ALA A 9 -5.12 -25.71 26.63
N LEU A 10 -4.45 -24.55 26.53
CA LEU A 10 -4.94 -23.26 26.99
C LEU A 10 -5.44 -22.46 25.78
N LEU A 11 -6.74 -22.16 25.74
CA LEU A 11 -7.40 -21.45 24.66
C LEU A 11 -7.90 -20.10 25.14
N SER A 12 -7.46 -19.01 24.51
CA SER A 12 -7.88 -17.65 24.82
C SER A 12 -7.87 -16.81 23.53
N VAL A 13 -9.02 -16.75 22.86
CA VAL A 13 -9.12 -16.14 21.54
C VAL A 13 -10.15 -15.01 21.51
N SER A 14 -9.79 -13.92 20.85
CA SER A 14 -10.68 -12.81 20.50
C SER A 14 -11.52 -13.17 19.27
N ASP A 15 -10.86 -13.55 18.17
CA ASP A 15 -11.50 -14.16 17.00
C ASP A 15 -11.79 -15.62 17.26
N LYS A 16 -13.07 -15.99 17.15
CA LYS A 16 -13.59 -17.34 17.47
C LYS A 16 -13.84 -18.20 16.22
N ALA A 17 -13.36 -17.78 15.05
CA ALA A 17 -13.45 -18.58 13.84
C ALA A 17 -12.78 -19.94 14.04
N GLY A 18 -13.49 -21.04 13.71
CA GLY A 18 -12.99 -22.42 13.85
C GLY A 18 -12.72 -22.92 15.28
N LEU A 19 -13.04 -22.10 16.31
CA LEU A 19 -12.74 -22.45 17.71
C LEU A 19 -13.49 -23.68 18.19
N VAL A 20 -14.76 -23.84 17.84
CA VAL A 20 -15.62 -24.93 18.28
C VAL A 20 -15.16 -26.25 17.67
N GLU A 21 -14.87 -26.27 16.39
CA GLU A 21 -14.34 -27.38 15.63
C GLU A 21 -13.00 -27.86 16.20
N LEU A 22 -12.09 -26.92 16.47
CA LEU A 22 -10.82 -27.23 17.14
C LEU A 22 -11.04 -27.78 18.54
N GLY A 23 -11.96 -27.20 19.32
CA GLY A 23 -12.32 -27.70 20.66
C GLY A 23 -12.80 -29.14 20.66
N HIS A 24 -13.66 -29.51 19.71
CA HIS A 24 -14.12 -30.89 19.54
C HIS A 24 -12.98 -31.84 19.12
N ALA A 25 -12.11 -31.40 18.19
CA ALA A 25 -10.97 -32.21 17.76
C ALA A 25 -9.97 -32.51 18.89
N LEU A 26 -9.74 -31.53 19.78
CA LEU A 26 -8.91 -31.69 20.97
C LEU A 26 -9.58 -32.60 22.01
N ALA A 27 -10.86 -32.37 22.30
CA ALA A 27 -11.63 -33.17 23.28
C ALA A 27 -11.75 -34.64 22.86
N ALA A 28 -11.93 -34.94 21.57
CA ALA A 28 -11.95 -36.29 21.02
C ALA A 28 -10.63 -37.06 21.27
N ARG A 29 -9.54 -36.36 21.51
CA ARG A 29 -8.22 -36.89 21.85
C ARG A 29 -7.92 -36.84 23.36
N HIS A 30 -8.94 -36.59 24.17
CA HIS A 30 -8.84 -36.47 25.64
C HIS A 30 -7.91 -35.37 26.13
N VAL A 31 -7.76 -34.29 25.35
CA VAL A 31 -6.99 -33.09 25.75
C VAL A 31 -7.82 -32.31 26.77
N GLU A 32 -7.24 -32.00 27.93
CA GLU A 32 -7.86 -31.12 28.94
C GLU A 32 -7.92 -29.69 28.38
N LEU A 33 -9.12 -29.11 28.23
CA LEU A 33 -9.33 -27.77 27.78
C LEU A 33 -9.34 -26.79 28.95
N VAL A 34 -8.42 -25.82 28.94
CA VAL A 34 -8.38 -24.71 29.89
C VAL A 34 -8.66 -23.44 29.14
N SER A 35 -9.51 -22.57 29.66
CA SER A 35 -9.88 -21.33 28.93
C SER A 35 -10.33 -20.21 29.86
N THR A 36 -10.58 -19.05 29.31
CA THR A 36 -11.00 -17.85 30.03
C THR A 36 -12.21 -17.19 29.38
N GLY A 37 -13.01 -16.50 30.17
CA GLY A 37 -14.03 -15.52 29.73
C GLY A 37 -14.91 -15.99 28.56
N GLY A 38 -14.96 -15.17 27.51
CA GLY A 38 -15.80 -15.43 26.34
C GLY A 38 -15.42 -16.69 25.56
N THR A 39 -14.13 -17.09 25.52
CA THR A 39 -13.68 -18.33 24.89
C THR A 39 -14.22 -19.56 25.63
N ALA A 40 -14.10 -19.58 26.97
CA ALA A 40 -14.65 -20.68 27.79
C ALA A 40 -16.16 -20.76 27.62
N LYS A 41 -16.88 -19.64 27.61
CA LYS A 41 -18.32 -19.60 27.39
C LYS A 41 -18.71 -20.21 26.04
N THR A 42 -18.08 -19.82 24.95
CA THR A 42 -18.37 -20.37 23.60
C THR A 42 -18.16 -21.88 23.55
N LEU A 43 -17.06 -22.39 24.12
CA LEU A 43 -16.77 -23.83 24.13
C LEU A 43 -17.76 -24.60 24.99
N ARG A 44 -18.17 -24.09 26.17
CA ARG A 44 -19.19 -24.74 27.03
C ARG A 44 -20.57 -24.73 26.36
N GLU A 45 -20.94 -23.66 25.67
CA GLU A 45 -22.21 -23.60 24.91
C GLU A 45 -22.23 -24.63 23.76
N ALA A 46 -21.07 -25.02 23.24
CA ALA A 46 -20.91 -26.12 22.29
C ALA A 46 -20.87 -27.52 22.94
N GLY A 47 -21.11 -27.62 24.24
CA GLY A 47 -21.16 -28.89 24.96
C GLY A 47 -19.81 -29.45 25.41
N LEU A 48 -18.72 -28.68 25.33
CA LEU A 48 -17.40 -29.11 25.74
C LEU A 48 -17.16 -28.88 27.23
N GLN A 49 -16.41 -29.79 27.86
CA GLN A 49 -15.94 -29.62 29.23
C GLN A 49 -14.71 -28.70 29.22
N VAL A 50 -14.81 -27.56 29.86
CA VAL A 50 -13.74 -26.52 29.88
C VAL A 50 -13.49 -26.11 31.32
N LYS A 51 -12.25 -26.26 31.77
CA LYS A 51 -11.77 -25.77 33.06
C LYS A 51 -11.48 -24.28 32.96
N ASP A 52 -11.92 -23.49 33.93
CA ASP A 52 -11.56 -22.08 33.97
C ASP A 52 -10.11 -21.88 34.44
N VAL A 53 -9.43 -20.84 33.94
CA VAL A 53 -8.06 -20.50 34.39
C VAL A 53 -8.04 -20.19 35.89
N SER A 54 -9.08 -19.62 36.45
CA SER A 54 -9.22 -19.39 37.90
C SER A 54 -9.21 -20.70 38.72
N GLU A 55 -9.77 -21.77 38.17
CA GLU A 55 -9.70 -23.11 38.78
C GLU A 55 -8.28 -23.71 38.67
N LEU A 56 -7.55 -23.39 37.59
CA LEU A 56 -6.17 -23.84 37.42
C LEU A 56 -5.20 -23.10 38.35
N THR A 57 -5.41 -21.81 38.54
CA THR A 57 -4.53 -20.95 39.35
C THR A 57 -4.89 -20.93 40.80
N GLY A 58 -6.12 -21.28 41.15
CA GLY A 58 -6.70 -21.11 42.49
C GLY A 58 -6.87 -19.62 42.88
N PHE A 59 -6.81 -18.72 41.89
CA PHE A 59 -6.85 -17.29 42.09
C PHE A 59 -8.03 -16.65 41.31
N PRO A 60 -8.83 -15.77 41.95
CA PRO A 60 -9.97 -15.16 41.28
C PRO A 60 -9.53 -14.18 40.21
N GLU A 61 -10.39 -13.97 39.21
CA GLU A 61 -10.24 -12.88 38.26
C GLU A 61 -10.35 -11.53 38.96
N MET A 62 -9.43 -10.60 38.69
CA MET A 62 -9.37 -9.28 39.33
C MET A 62 -9.18 -8.18 38.29
N MET A 63 -9.46 -6.93 38.68
CA MET A 63 -9.23 -5.74 37.88
C MET A 63 -9.86 -5.86 36.49
N ASP A 64 -11.12 -6.27 36.44
CA ASP A 64 -11.90 -6.47 35.22
C ASP A 64 -11.23 -7.44 34.21
N GLY A 65 -10.48 -8.44 34.75
CA GLY A 65 -9.81 -9.46 33.94
C GLY A 65 -8.41 -9.11 33.49
N ARG A 66 -7.87 -7.93 33.79
CA ARG A 66 -6.53 -7.51 33.38
C ARG A 66 -5.38 -8.40 33.91
N VAL A 67 -5.58 -9.11 35.01
CA VAL A 67 -4.55 -9.96 35.67
C VAL A 67 -4.89 -11.46 35.64
N LYS A 68 -5.77 -11.89 34.78
CA LYS A 68 -6.34 -13.22 34.72
C LYS A 68 -5.34 -14.34 34.46
N THR A 69 -4.51 -14.19 33.40
CA THR A 69 -3.54 -15.20 32.94
C THR A 69 -2.11 -14.90 33.38
N LEU A 70 -1.86 -13.73 33.95
CA LEU A 70 -0.54 -13.32 34.45
C LEU A 70 -0.28 -13.96 35.83
N HIS A 71 -0.11 -15.27 35.85
CA HIS A 71 0.03 -16.04 37.08
C HIS A 71 1.18 -17.06 36.97
N PRO A 72 1.99 -17.29 38.04
CA PRO A 72 3.07 -18.27 38.03
C PRO A 72 2.66 -19.66 37.60
N THR A 73 1.45 -20.13 37.96
CA THR A 73 0.95 -21.44 37.55
C THR A 73 0.78 -21.56 36.03
N VAL A 74 0.30 -20.49 35.37
CA VAL A 74 0.16 -20.46 33.91
C VAL A 74 1.54 -20.41 33.25
N HIS A 75 2.34 -19.40 33.60
CA HIS A 75 3.66 -19.20 32.97
C HIS A 75 4.67 -20.29 33.34
N GLY A 76 4.59 -20.88 34.55
CA GLY A 76 5.38 -22.04 34.93
C GLY A 76 5.05 -23.26 34.08
N GLY A 77 3.74 -23.50 33.82
CA GLY A 77 3.30 -24.56 32.91
C GLY A 77 3.76 -24.41 31.46
N LEU A 78 3.97 -23.17 31.02
CA LEU A 78 4.46 -22.83 29.67
C LEU A 78 5.99 -22.83 29.57
N LEU A 79 6.70 -22.27 30.55
CA LEU A 79 8.14 -21.96 30.47
C LEU A 79 9.03 -23.05 31.05
N ALA A 80 8.48 -24.02 31.81
CA ALA A 80 9.29 -25.07 32.40
C ALA A 80 9.98 -25.90 31.31
N VAL A 81 11.30 -25.99 31.38
CA VAL A 81 12.11 -26.92 30.59
C VAL A 81 11.93 -28.31 31.19
N ARG A 82 11.21 -29.18 30.48
CA ARG A 82 10.68 -30.44 31.03
C ARG A 82 11.74 -31.45 31.40
N ASP A 83 12.87 -31.44 30.70
CA ASP A 83 14.00 -32.32 30.94
C ASP A 83 14.97 -31.78 32.04
N ASN A 84 14.68 -30.60 32.61
CA ASN A 84 15.46 -30.03 33.69
C ASN A 84 14.91 -30.51 35.04
N PRO A 85 15.70 -31.29 35.86
CA PRO A 85 15.27 -31.83 37.13
C PRO A 85 14.83 -30.78 38.16
N GLU A 86 15.48 -29.59 38.16
CA GLU A 86 15.13 -28.49 39.07
C GLU A 86 13.77 -27.88 38.70
N HIS A 87 13.51 -27.70 37.40
CA HIS A 87 12.21 -27.24 36.94
C HIS A 87 11.09 -28.26 37.26
N ALA A 88 11.34 -29.56 37.05
CA ALA A 88 10.40 -30.60 37.39
C ALA A 88 10.09 -30.66 38.91
N ALA A 89 11.11 -30.49 39.75
CA ALA A 89 10.96 -30.41 41.21
C ALA A 89 10.16 -29.16 41.62
N ALA A 90 10.42 -28.00 41.03
CA ALA A 90 9.67 -26.77 41.28
C ALA A 90 8.19 -26.89 40.85
N MET A 91 7.92 -27.45 39.67
CA MET A 91 6.56 -27.71 39.20
C MET A 91 5.80 -28.62 40.19
N LYS A 92 6.43 -29.68 40.64
CA LYS A 92 5.83 -30.58 41.61
C LYS A 92 5.58 -29.89 42.97
N MET A 93 6.55 -29.15 43.47
CA MET A 93 6.46 -28.42 44.75
C MET A 93 5.30 -27.41 44.75
N HIS A 94 5.11 -26.70 43.65
CA HIS A 94 4.09 -25.65 43.52
C HIS A 94 2.81 -26.09 42.81
N ASN A 95 2.65 -27.41 42.60
CA ASN A 95 1.48 -28.03 41.94
C ASN A 95 1.19 -27.40 40.54
N ILE A 96 2.25 -27.12 39.78
CA ILE A 96 2.16 -26.58 38.43
C ILE A 96 2.09 -27.72 37.44
N GLY A 97 0.97 -27.83 36.70
CA GLY A 97 0.82 -28.78 35.60
C GLY A 97 1.34 -28.22 34.29
N SER A 98 1.86 -29.08 33.43
CA SER A 98 2.30 -28.69 32.08
C SER A 98 1.11 -28.19 31.23
N ILE A 99 1.36 -27.23 30.38
CA ILE A 99 0.50 -26.79 29.29
C ILE A 99 1.26 -27.10 27.97
N ASP A 100 0.66 -27.89 27.09
CA ASP A 100 1.30 -28.46 25.90
C ASP A 100 0.93 -27.72 24.63
N LEU A 101 -0.27 -27.11 24.61
CA LEU A 101 -0.78 -26.31 23.51
C LEU A 101 -1.32 -24.98 24.06
N VAL A 102 -0.98 -23.91 23.37
CA VAL A 102 -1.58 -22.58 23.55
C VAL A 102 -2.22 -22.14 22.24
N VAL A 103 -3.48 -21.72 22.31
CA VAL A 103 -4.21 -21.11 21.19
C VAL A 103 -4.65 -19.74 21.63
N VAL A 104 -3.99 -18.70 21.10
CA VAL A 104 -4.22 -17.31 21.49
C VAL A 104 -4.14 -16.42 20.27
N ASN A 105 -5.22 -15.73 19.94
CA ASN A 105 -5.16 -14.55 19.08
C ASN A 105 -5.46 -13.29 19.89
N LEU A 106 -4.84 -12.19 19.50
CA LEU A 106 -4.82 -10.96 20.28
C LEU A 106 -6.09 -10.13 20.06
N TYR A 107 -6.32 -9.14 20.90
CA TYR A 107 -7.42 -8.19 20.73
C TYR A 107 -7.29 -7.44 19.41
N PRO A 108 -8.42 -7.06 18.76
CA PRO A 108 -8.43 -6.48 17.42
C PRO A 108 -8.08 -4.97 17.45
N PHE A 109 -6.88 -4.62 17.91
CA PHE A 109 -6.41 -3.24 18.08
C PHE A 109 -6.58 -2.42 16.81
N ALA A 110 -6.09 -2.95 15.65
CA ALA A 110 -6.20 -2.25 14.36
C ALA A 110 -7.66 -1.96 13.98
N ALA A 111 -8.57 -2.93 14.20
CA ALA A 111 -9.99 -2.74 13.90
C ALA A 111 -10.64 -1.70 14.82
N THR A 112 -10.20 -1.61 16.08
CA THR A 112 -10.67 -0.60 17.04
C THR A 112 -10.22 0.79 16.60
N VAL A 113 -8.97 0.96 16.19
CA VAL A 113 -8.45 2.21 15.63
C VAL A 113 -9.20 2.60 14.35
N ALA A 114 -9.39 1.65 13.42
CA ALA A 114 -10.06 1.89 12.14
C ALA A 114 -11.54 2.32 12.28
N LYS A 115 -12.22 1.93 13.36
CA LYS A 115 -13.59 2.37 13.68
C LYS A 115 -13.65 3.79 14.22
N GLY A 116 -12.51 4.45 14.46
CA GLY A 116 -12.47 5.79 15.07
C GLY A 116 -12.91 5.80 16.54
N ALA A 117 -12.63 4.71 17.29
CA ALA A 117 -12.95 4.60 18.71
C ALA A 117 -12.24 5.70 19.53
N SER A 118 -12.72 5.96 20.77
CA SER A 118 -12.09 6.93 21.65
C SER A 118 -10.68 6.47 22.06
N ARG A 119 -9.83 7.42 22.46
CA ARG A 119 -8.46 7.13 22.94
C ARG A 119 -8.47 6.12 24.09
N GLU A 120 -9.41 6.26 25.01
CA GLU A 120 -9.58 5.39 26.17
C GLU A 120 -9.95 3.97 25.74
N GLU A 121 -10.85 3.82 24.77
CA GLU A 121 -11.27 2.53 24.23
C GLU A 121 -10.13 1.86 23.45
N ILE A 122 -9.35 2.61 22.68
CA ILE A 122 -8.17 2.10 21.97
C ILE A 122 -7.14 1.58 22.97
N ILE A 123 -6.85 2.32 24.05
CA ILE A 123 -5.90 1.88 25.09
C ILE A 123 -6.41 0.64 25.81
N GLU A 124 -7.72 0.56 26.12
CA GLU A 124 -8.30 -0.62 26.78
C GLU A 124 -8.22 -1.88 25.89
N ASN A 125 -8.17 -1.73 24.57
CA ASN A 125 -7.98 -2.83 23.62
C ASN A 125 -6.49 -3.22 23.42
N ILE A 126 -5.57 -2.72 24.24
CA ILE A 126 -4.18 -3.22 24.25
C ILE A 126 -4.14 -4.50 25.10
N ASP A 127 -3.90 -5.63 24.45
CA ASP A 127 -3.80 -6.93 25.10
C ASP A 127 -2.44 -7.09 25.80
N ILE A 128 -2.45 -7.41 27.08
CA ILE A 128 -1.24 -7.66 27.89
C ILE A 128 -1.05 -9.16 28.11
N GLY A 129 -2.11 -9.85 28.48
CA GLY A 129 -2.06 -11.27 28.83
C GLY A 129 -1.79 -12.19 27.62
N GLY A 130 -2.41 -11.89 26.49
CA GLY A 130 -2.24 -12.62 25.24
C GLY A 130 -0.79 -12.66 24.77
N PRO A 131 -0.14 -11.52 24.50
CA PRO A 131 1.27 -11.47 24.10
C PRO A 131 2.21 -12.17 25.10
N SER A 132 1.93 -12.06 26.39
CA SER A 132 2.69 -12.71 27.47
C SER A 132 2.67 -14.25 27.34
N MET A 133 1.49 -14.83 27.13
CA MET A 133 1.33 -16.28 26.93
C MET A 133 1.94 -16.72 25.58
N VAL A 134 1.68 -16.00 24.51
CA VAL A 134 2.22 -16.27 23.16
C VAL A 134 3.74 -16.35 23.21
N ARG A 135 4.41 -15.35 23.79
CA ARG A 135 5.88 -15.28 23.89
C ARG A 135 6.45 -16.37 24.79
N SER A 136 5.75 -16.70 25.90
CA SER A 136 6.18 -17.78 26.82
C SER A 136 6.15 -19.14 26.12
N ALA A 137 5.06 -19.46 25.43
CA ALA A 137 4.91 -20.71 24.68
C ALA A 137 5.91 -20.78 23.50
N ALA A 138 6.02 -19.70 22.71
CA ALA A 138 6.96 -19.63 21.58
C ALA A 138 8.42 -19.80 22.01
N LYS A 139 8.81 -19.23 23.15
CA LYS A 139 10.17 -19.40 23.72
C LYS A 139 10.43 -20.86 24.06
N ASN A 140 9.44 -21.58 24.59
CA ASN A 140 9.57 -22.99 25.01
C ASN A 140 9.04 -23.97 23.95
N HIS A 141 9.21 -23.64 22.66
CA HIS A 141 8.71 -24.47 21.54
C HIS A 141 9.29 -25.90 21.51
N ASP A 142 10.34 -26.20 22.28
CA ASP A 142 10.80 -27.58 22.46
C ASP A 142 9.77 -28.45 23.19
N ALA A 143 8.89 -27.84 23.99
CA ALA A 143 7.90 -28.52 24.81
C ALA A 143 6.44 -28.07 24.62
N VAL A 144 6.22 -26.92 23.99
CA VAL A 144 4.89 -26.30 23.83
C VAL A 144 4.66 -25.90 22.38
N VAL A 145 3.48 -26.20 21.85
CA VAL A 145 3.04 -25.64 20.58
C VAL A 145 2.16 -24.40 20.83
N ILE A 146 2.36 -23.36 20.04
CA ILE A 146 1.59 -22.11 20.05
C ILE A 146 0.93 -21.88 18.70
N VAL A 147 -0.37 -21.61 18.68
CA VAL A 147 -1.11 -21.25 17.48
C VAL A 147 -1.77 -19.89 17.70
N THR A 148 -1.52 -18.94 16.81
CA THR A 148 -1.97 -17.54 16.92
C THR A 148 -2.97 -17.14 15.85
N ASP A 149 -3.18 -17.97 14.83
CA ASP A 149 -4.06 -17.68 13.69
C ASP A 149 -5.06 -18.83 13.49
N PRO A 150 -6.37 -18.56 13.36
CA PRO A 150 -7.38 -19.58 13.05
C PRO A 150 -7.08 -20.39 11.78
N SER A 151 -6.40 -19.82 10.79
CA SER A 151 -6.02 -20.51 9.56
C SER A 151 -5.04 -21.66 9.77
N ASP A 152 -4.39 -21.74 10.94
CA ASP A 152 -3.47 -22.84 11.30
C ASP A 152 -4.14 -23.99 12.07
N TYR A 153 -5.45 -23.89 12.40
CA TYR A 153 -6.13 -24.94 13.18
C TYR A 153 -6.18 -26.27 12.45
N ASP A 154 -6.51 -26.28 11.17
CA ASP A 154 -6.52 -27.50 10.36
C ASP A 154 -5.14 -28.14 10.27
N SER A 155 -4.09 -27.34 10.15
CA SER A 155 -2.70 -27.83 10.14
C SER A 155 -2.30 -28.45 11.47
N LEU A 156 -2.73 -27.88 12.61
CA LEU A 156 -2.51 -28.44 13.93
C LEU A 156 -3.23 -29.77 14.09
N VAL A 157 -4.51 -29.85 13.68
CA VAL A 157 -5.30 -31.08 13.77
C VAL A 157 -4.69 -32.18 12.90
N ALA A 158 -4.28 -31.86 11.68
CA ALA A 158 -3.63 -32.81 10.77
C ALA A 158 -2.29 -33.33 11.34
N GLU A 159 -1.46 -32.47 11.92
CA GLU A 159 -0.20 -32.87 12.58
C GLU A 159 -0.44 -33.81 13.76
N MET A 160 -1.46 -33.52 14.57
CA MET A 160 -1.86 -34.38 15.69
C MET A 160 -2.47 -35.72 15.21
N GLU A 161 -3.15 -35.75 14.07
CA GLU A 161 -3.66 -36.98 13.46
C GLU A 161 -2.53 -37.88 12.98
N GLU A 162 -1.58 -37.31 12.26
CA GLU A 162 -0.42 -38.06 11.75
C GLU A 162 0.44 -38.66 12.88
N ARG A 163 0.45 -38.02 14.07
CA ARG A 163 1.37 -38.35 15.17
C ARG A 163 0.68 -38.82 16.46
N ASP A 164 -0.49 -39.39 16.36
CA ASP A 164 -1.23 -39.95 17.50
C ASP A 164 -1.37 -38.98 18.69
N GLY A 165 -1.81 -37.76 18.38
CA GLY A 165 -2.02 -36.67 19.35
C GLY A 165 -0.78 -35.87 19.73
N ALA A 166 0.35 -36.07 19.02
CA ALA A 166 1.59 -35.35 19.26
C ALA A 166 1.88 -34.30 18.15
N THR A 167 2.86 -33.42 18.41
CA THR A 167 3.43 -32.52 17.43
C THR A 167 4.94 -32.70 17.35
N ASN A 168 5.51 -32.61 16.13
CA ASN A 168 6.95 -32.67 15.93
C ASN A 168 7.64 -31.32 16.18
N LEU A 169 8.94 -31.32 16.37
CA LEU A 169 9.71 -30.11 16.63
C LEU A 169 9.70 -29.13 15.45
N GLY A 170 9.67 -29.61 14.21
CA GLY A 170 9.61 -28.76 13.01
C GLY A 170 8.35 -27.92 12.99
N PHE A 171 7.20 -28.55 13.24
CA PHE A 171 5.91 -27.87 13.35
C PHE A 171 5.91 -26.82 14.49
N ARG A 172 6.39 -27.21 15.69
CA ARG A 172 6.44 -26.28 16.82
C ARG A 172 7.34 -25.06 16.56
N ARG A 173 8.48 -25.24 15.89
CA ARG A 173 9.36 -24.14 15.45
C ARG A 173 8.68 -23.21 14.45
N GLN A 174 7.97 -23.76 13.49
CA GLN A 174 7.21 -22.98 12.53
C GLN A 174 6.15 -22.13 13.22
N MET A 175 5.38 -22.71 14.12
CA MET A 175 4.36 -22.00 14.89
C MET A 175 4.97 -20.95 15.82
N ALA A 176 6.12 -21.23 16.44
CA ALA A 176 6.83 -20.25 17.27
C ALA A 176 7.32 -19.05 16.46
N ALA A 177 7.80 -19.26 15.23
CA ALA A 177 8.18 -18.17 14.33
C ALA A 177 6.98 -17.29 13.96
N LYS A 178 5.83 -17.90 13.62
CA LYS A 178 4.57 -17.18 13.38
C LYS A 178 4.12 -16.39 14.61
N ALA A 179 4.22 -16.97 15.80
CA ALA A 179 3.83 -16.33 17.05
C ALA A 179 4.67 -15.08 17.36
N TYR A 180 6.00 -15.14 17.17
CA TYR A 180 6.84 -13.96 17.31
C TYR A 180 6.55 -12.90 16.25
N ALA A 181 6.26 -13.30 15.02
CA ALA A 181 5.85 -12.36 13.97
C ALA A 181 4.53 -11.65 14.34
N ALA A 182 3.53 -12.40 14.84
CA ALA A 182 2.25 -11.85 15.27
C ALA A 182 2.38 -10.85 16.44
N THR A 183 3.23 -11.15 17.44
CA THR A 183 3.47 -10.20 18.55
C THR A 183 4.25 -8.97 18.09
N ALA A 184 5.23 -9.14 17.20
CA ALA A 184 5.99 -8.01 16.65
C ALA A 184 5.10 -7.09 15.80
N GLU A 185 4.21 -7.65 14.99
CA GLU A 185 3.21 -6.89 14.23
C GLU A 185 2.27 -6.11 15.16
N TYR A 186 1.76 -6.79 16.20
CA TYR A 186 0.85 -6.20 17.18
C TYR A 186 1.50 -5.02 17.91
N ASP A 187 2.70 -5.19 18.46
CA ASP A 187 3.46 -4.12 19.12
C ASP A 187 3.80 -2.99 18.14
N SER A 188 4.09 -3.33 16.88
CA SER A 188 4.35 -2.33 15.83
C SER A 188 3.11 -1.47 15.52
N MET A 189 1.90 -2.06 15.48
CA MET A 189 0.66 -1.30 15.30
C MET A 189 0.41 -0.35 16.47
N ILE A 190 0.62 -0.80 17.70
CA ILE A 190 0.47 0.03 18.91
C ILE A 190 1.49 1.17 18.91
N ALA A 191 2.78 0.87 18.66
CA ALA A 191 3.84 1.87 18.59
C ALA A 191 3.57 2.93 17.52
N SER A 192 3.10 2.49 16.34
CA SER A 192 2.75 3.39 15.23
C SER A 192 1.56 4.30 15.62
N TRP A 193 0.54 3.75 16.27
CA TRP A 193 -0.60 4.53 16.72
C TRP A 193 -0.18 5.60 17.75
N PHE A 194 0.61 5.24 18.75
CA PHE A 194 1.13 6.21 19.74
C PHE A 194 2.00 7.28 19.08
N ALA A 195 2.88 6.92 18.15
CA ALA A 195 3.75 7.88 17.49
C ALA A 195 2.98 8.83 16.57
N PHE A 196 2.18 8.30 15.66
CA PHE A 196 1.63 9.09 14.55
C PHE A 196 0.23 9.64 14.84
N ALA A 197 -0.65 8.86 15.47
CA ALA A 197 -2.03 9.28 15.73
C ALA A 197 -2.18 10.01 17.08
N ASP A 198 -1.60 9.49 18.15
CA ASP A 198 -1.73 10.05 19.50
C ASP A 198 -0.79 11.24 19.73
N GLN A 199 0.51 11.11 19.41
CA GLN A 199 1.51 12.15 19.64
C GLN A 199 1.82 13.01 18.41
N GLN A 200 1.31 12.64 17.23
CA GLN A 200 1.53 13.36 15.97
C GLN A 200 3.01 13.58 15.62
N LEU A 201 3.87 12.63 15.98
CA LEU A 201 5.28 12.67 15.64
C LEU A 201 5.48 12.38 14.15
N MET A 202 6.24 13.22 13.47
CA MET A 202 6.60 12.97 12.07
C MET A 202 7.73 11.93 11.95
N PHE A 203 8.74 12.03 12.82
CA PHE A 203 9.91 11.14 12.81
C PHE A 203 10.19 10.67 14.24
N PRO A 204 9.65 9.50 14.66
CA PRO A 204 9.94 8.93 15.96
C PRO A 204 11.38 8.38 16.02
N ASP A 205 11.96 8.30 17.23
CA ASP A 205 13.31 7.76 17.44
C ASP A 205 13.47 6.31 16.97
N SER A 206 12.42 5.53 17.08
CA SER A 206 12.32 4.16 16.56
C SER A 206 11.12 4.05 15.63
N LEU A 207 11.35 3.52 14.43
CA LEU A 207 10.29 3.30 13.44
C LEU A 207 10.05 1.80 13.25
N THR A 208 8.79 1.41 13.36
CA THR A 208 8.30 0.08 12.96
C THR A 208 7.20 0.23 11.93
N ILE A 209 7.15 -0.67 10.96
CA ILE A 209 6.15 -0.65 9.88
C ILE A 209 5.47 -2.02 9.85
N PRO A 210 4.23 -2.13 10.37
CA PRO A 210 3.48 -3.37 10.35
C PRO A 210 2.93 -3.64 8.95
N VAL A 211 3.49 -4.64 8.28
CA VAL A 211 3.05 -5.07 6.95
C VAL A 211 2.86 -6.58 6.92
N LYS A 212 1.81 -7.03 6.23
CA LYS A 212 1.50 -8.44 5.99
C LYS A 212 1.77 -8.82 4.55
N LEU A 213 2.29 -10.03 4.33
CA LEU A 213 2.42 -10.63 3.01
C LEU A 213 1.02 -10.79 2.39
N ALA A 214 0.77 -10.07 1.30
CA ALA A 214 -0.46 -10.18 0.52
C ALA A 214 -0.31 -11.16 -0.63
N GLN A 215 0.83 -11.10 -1.33
CA GLN A 215 1.07 -11.93 -2.51
C GLN A 215 2.57 -12.16 -2.72
N SER A 216 2.98 -13.41 -2.96
CA SER A 216 4.29 -13.70 -3.54
C SER A 216 4.24 -13.45 -5.04
N LEU A 217 5.21 -12.70 -5.56
CA LEU A 217 5.27 -12.35 -6.97
C LEU A 217 6.23 -13.31 -7.70
N ARG A 218 5.98 -13.51 -8.98
CA ARG A 218 6.75 -14.46 -9.79
C ARG A 218 8.25 -14.10 -9.84
N TYR A 219 8.60 -12.81 -9.90
CA TYR A 219 9.94 -12.24 -9.84
C TYR A 219 9.85 -10.73 -9.59
N GLY A 220 10.98 -10.05 -9.32
CA GLY A 220 11.06 -8.61 -9.15
C GLY A 220 11.06 -7.84 -10.47
N GLU A 221 11.79 -6.73 -10.54
CA GLU A 221 11.97 -6.00 -11.82
C GLU A 221 12.60 -6.91 -12.88
N ASN A 222 13.51 -7.79 -12.46
CA ASN A 222 14.23 -8.72 -13.32
C ASN A 222 13.96 -10.17 -12.91
N PRO A 223 14.02 -11.13 -13.87
CA PRO A 223 13.68 -12.53 -13.62
C PRO A 223 14.51 -13.24 -12.55
N HIS A 224 15.72 -12.77 -12.25
CA HIS A 224 16.59 -13.35 -11.22
C HIS A 224 16.30 -12.82 -9.81
N GLN A 225 15.43 -11.82 -9.67
CA GLN A 225 15.05 -11.21 -8.39
C GLN A 225 13.78 -11.86 -7.84
N GLN A 226 13.75 -12.11 -6.54
CA GLN A 226 12.53 -12.52 -5.84
C GLN A 226 11.76 -11.27 -5.39
N ALA A 227 10.43 -11.34 -5.38
CA ALA A 227 9.58 -10.24 -4.96
C ALA A 227 8.29 -10.73 -4.31
N ALA A 228 7.71 -9.85 -3.50
CA ALA A 228 6.41 -10.03 -2.88
C ALA A 228 5.74 -8.67 -2.65
N LEU A 229 4.42 -8.68 -2.61
CA LEU A 229 3.62 -7.55 -2.18
C LEU A 229 3.32 -7.70 -0.68
N TYR A 230 3.64 -6.69 0.09
CA TYR A 230 3.25 -6.55 1.48
C TYR A 230 2.30 -5.36 1.61
N ILE A 231 1.25 -5.51 2.41
CA ILE A 231 0.24 -4.47 2.64
C ILE A 231 0.31 -4.03 4.10
N PRO A 232 0.30 -2.71 4.39
CA PRO A 232 0.24 -2.20 5.74
C PRO A 232 -1.12 -2.50 6.40
N ALA A 233 -1.14 -2.63 7.72
CA ALA A 233 -2.36 -2.88 8.50
C ALA A 233 -3.39 -1.75 8.34
N PHE A 234 -2.94 -0.53 8.04
CA PHE A 234 -3.75 0.66 7.80
C PHE A 234 -3.51 1.16 6.38
N ALA A 235 -3.95 0.41 5.38
CA ALA A 235 -3.87 0.82 3.98
C ALA A 235 -4.95 1.88 3.67
N PRO A 236 -4.62 2.92 2.87
CA PRO A 236 -5.63 3.86 2.39
C PRO A 236 -6.57 3.17 1.40
N GLY A 237 -7.87 3.45 1.51
CA GLY A 237 -8.86 2.97 0.54
C GLY A 237 -8.59 3.47 -0.89
N GLY A 238 -9.08 2.75 -1.88
CA GLY A 238 -8.92 3.08 -3.30
C GLY A 238 -7.51 2.83 -3.86
N SER A 239 -6.63 2.21 -3.08
CA SER A 239 -5.25 1.92 -3.47
C SER A 239 -5.08 0.49 -3.98
N LEU A 240 -3.85 0.16 -4.44
CA LEU A 240 -3.51 -1.23 -4.79
C LEU A 240 -3.58 -2.20 -3.62
N ALA A 241 -3.65 -1.72 -2.37
CA ALA A 241 -3.84 -2.58 -1.20
C ALA A 241 -5.23 -3.24 -1.17
N ASP A 242 -6.25 -2.54 -1.67
CA ASP A 242 -7.65 -2.99 -1.66
C ASP A 242 -8.13 -3.44 -3.05
N HIS A 243 -7.25 -3.51 -4.04
CA HIS A 243 -7.64 -3.82 -5.39
C HIS A 243 -8.21 -5.23 -5.54
N LYS A 244 -9.18 -5.35 -6.43
CA LYS A 244 -9.69 -6.64 -6.90
C LYS A 244 -9.25 -6.86 -8.35
N GLN A 245 -8.35 -7.81 -8.56
CA GLN A 245 -8.08 -8.27 -9.93
C GLN A 245 -9.24 -9.14 -10.41
N VAL A 246 -9.98 -8.66 -11.40
CA VAL A 246 -11.17 -9.36 -11.92
C VAL A 246 -10.89 -10.18 -13.16
N GLN A 247 -9.72 -9.98 -13.78
CA GLN A 247 -9.29 -10.68 -14.98
C GLN A 247 -7.78 -10.69 -15.18
N GLY A 248 -7.31 -11.63 -15.99
CA GLY A 248 -5.93 -11.74 -16.49
C GLY A 248 -5.02 -12.60 -15.62
N LYS A 249 -3.75 -12.66 -16.01
CA LYS A 249 -2.70 -13.35 -15.25
C LYS A 249 -2.36 -12.57 -13.99
N GLU A 250 -1.70 -13.21 -13.01
CA GLU A 250 -1.16 -12.55 -11.83
C GLU A 250 -0.35 -11.30 -12.20
N LEU A 251 -0.48 -10.28 -11.36
CA LEU A 251 0.29 -9.05 -11.48
C LEU A 251 1.77 -9.33 -11.19
N SER A 252 2.66 -8.72 -11.97
CA SER A 252 4.10 -8.73 -11.71
C SER A 252 4.49 -7.53 -10.85
N TYR A 253 5.72 -7.53 -10.33
CA TYR A 253 6.31 -6.38 -9.66
C TYR A 253 6.19 -5.10 -10.51
N ASN A 254 6.57 -5.18 -11.79
CA ASN A 254 6.50 -4.03 -12.71
C ASN A 254 5.05 -3.58 -12.96
N ASN A 255 4.09 -4.53 -13.06
CA ASN A 255 2.68 -4.16 -13.21
C ASN A 255 2.17 -3.39 -11.99
N LEU A 256 2.52 -3.82 -10.77
CA LEU A 256 2.12 -3.13 -9.54
C LEU A 256 2.76 -1.75 -9.44
N ASN A 257 4.05 -1.63 -9.72
CA ASN A 257 4.77 -0.35 -9.68
C ASN A 257 4.21 0.67 -10.69
N ASP A 258 3.93 0.23 -11.92
CA ASP A 258 3.40 1.11 -12.96
C ASP A 258 1.91 1.43 -12.72
N ALA A 259 1.13 0.47 -12.20
CA ALA A 259 -0.27 0.70 -11.83
C ALA A 259 -0.40 1.68 -10.66
N ASP A 260 0.50 1.62 -9.66
CA ASP A 260 0.56 2.59 -8.58
C ASP A 260 0.82 4.01 -9.13
N ALA A 261 1.81 4.15 -10.00
CA ALA A 261 2.12 5.44 -10.64
C ALA A 261 0.92 5.99 -11.45
N ALA A 262 0.20 5.12 -12.15
CA ALA A 262 -0.97 5.51 -12.94
C ALA A 262 -2.16 5.92 -12.05
N LEU A 263 -2.43 5.17 -10.98
CA LEU A 263 -3.49 5.48 -10.01
C LEU A 263 -3.19 6.76 -9.23
N GLU A 264 -1.96 6.97 -8.79
CA GLU A 264 -1.54 8.20 -8.12
C GLU A 264 -1.77 9.43 -9.00
N LEU A 265 -1.40 9.37 -10.28
CA LEU A 265 -1.61 10.49 -11.19
C LEU A 265 -3.07 10.70 -11.53
N VAL A 266 -3.84 9.64 -11.85
CA VAL A 266 -5.25 9.81 -12.22
C VAL A 266 -6.09 10.32 -11.05
N SER A 267 -5.69 10.02 -9.80
CA SER A 267 -6.37 10.49 -8.60
C SER A 267 -6.31 12.00 -8.39
N GLU A 268 -5.31 12.69 -8.94
CA GLU A 268 -5.28 14.17 -8.96
C GLU A 268 -6.49 14.77 -9.69
N PHE A 269 -7.13 13.99 -10.55
CA PHE A 269 -8.30 14.38 -11.33
C PHE A 269 -9.60 13.73 -10.84
N ARG A 270 -9.63 13.17 -9.60
CA ARG A 270 -10.78 12.39 -9.09
C ARG A 270 -12.10 13.14 -9.16
N ASP A 271 -12.10 14.44 -8.86
CA ASP A 271 -13.27 15.31 -8.81
C ASP A 271 -13.46 16.13 -10.11
N GLY A 272 -12.53 15.98 -11.07
CA GLY A 272 -12.51 16.67 -12.36
C GLY A 272 -13.33 15.97 -13.45
N PRO A 273 -13.15 16.36 -14.71
CA PRO A 273 -13.78 15.67 -15.86
C PRO A 273 -13.27 14.25 -16.03
N PRO A 274 -13.91 13.42 -16.88
CA PRO A 274 -13.36 12.12 -17.29
C PRO A 274 -11.91 12.25 -17.72
N THR A 275 -11.02 11.47 -17.09
CA THR A 275 -9.57 11.56 -17.27
C THR A 275 -8.97 10.18 -17.47
N VAL A 276 -8.03 10.10 -18.40
CA VAL A 276 -7.26 8.90 -18.70
C VAL A 276 -5.77 9.19 -18.59
N VAL A 277 -5.07 8.31 -17.90
CA VAL A 277 -3.60 8.32 -17.72
C VAL A 277 -3.04 7.04 -18.33
N ILE A 278 -2.02 7.18 -19.17
CA ILE A 278 -1.26 6.07 -19.75
C ILE A 278 0.16 6.13 -19.21
N VAL A 279 0.62 5.07 -18.55
CA VAL A 279 1.92 4.98 -17.89
C VAL A 279 2.75 3.85 -18.46
N LYS A 280 4.04 4.06 -18.58
CA LYS A 280 5.04 3.02 -18.84
C LYS A 280 6.31 3.31 -18.06
N HIS A 281 6.82 2.29 -17.35
CA HIS A 281 8.01 2.42 -16.50
C HIS A 281 7.88 3.54 -15.46
N ALA A 282 6.72 3.57 -14.80
CA ALA A 282 6.34 4.55 -13.77
C ALA A 282 6.42 6.03 -14.22
N ASN A 283 6.34 6.31 -15.52
CA ASN A 283 6.21 7.66 -16.08
C ASN A 283 4.99 7.73 -16.99
N PRO A 284 4.23 8.83 -16.98
CA PRO A 284 3.17 9.02 -17.95
C PRO A 284 3.77 9.21 -19.34
N CYS A 285 3.17 8.59 -20.34
CA CYS A 285 3.41 8.82 -21.74
C CYS A 285 2.23 9.52 -22.42
N GLY A 286 1.09 9.64 -21.73
CA GLY A 286 -0.06 10.40 -22.17
C GLY A 286 -1.07 10.57 -21.05
N VAL A 287 -1.60 11.80 -20.91
CA VAL A 287 -2.66 12.15 -19.97
C VAL A 287 -3.63 13.09 -20.66
N ALA A 288 -4.91 12.86 -20.55
CA ALA A 288 -5.91 13.78 -21.07
C ALA A 288 -7.22 13.72 -20.30
N THR A 289 -7.92 14.85 -20.33
CA THR A 289 -9.31 15.00 -19.91
C THR A 289 -10.22 15.08 -21.13
N GLY A 290 -11.48 14.73 -20.98
CA GLY A 290 -12.49 14.82 -22.05
C GLY A 290 -13.90 14.90 -21.50
N ASP A 291 -14.89 15.05 -22.37
CA ASP A 291 -16.30 14.96 -21.97
C ASP A 291 -16.70 13.50 -21.68
N THR A 292 -16.00 12.55 -22.30
CA THR A 292 -16.15 11.10 -22.10
C THR A 292 -14.79 10.43 -21.88
N LEU A 293 -14.77 9.22 -21.28
CA LEU A 293 -13.53 8.45 -21.11
C LEU A 293 -12.90 8.08 -22.45
N ILE A 294 -13.69 7.77 -23.48
CA ILE A 294 -13.15 7.42 -24.80
C ILE A 294 -12.46 8.60 -25.47
N GLU A 295 -12.98 9.82 -25.33
CA GLU A 295 -12.33 11.03 -25.83
C GLU A 295 -11.01 11.30 -25.07
N ALA A 296 -11.06 11.22 -23.74
CA ALA A 296 -9.85 11.34 -22.91
C ALA A 296 -8.80 10.27 -23.27
N TYR A 297 -9.23 9.01 -23.49
CA TYR A 297 -8.30 7.95 -23.89
C TYR A 297 -7.61 8.23 -25.23
N ARG A 298 -8.39 8.62 -26.23
CA ARG A 298 -7.83 8.94 -27.57
C ARG A 298 -6.85 10.10 -27.50
N ALA A 299 -7.21 11.18 -26.81
CA ALA A 299 -6.36 12.34 -26.64
C ALA A 299 -5.06 12.02 -25.85
N ALA A 300 -5.16 11.16 -24.81
CA ALA A 300 -3.97 10.68 -24.06
C ALA A 300 -3.06 9.81 -24.94
N LEU A 301 -3.64 8.88 -25.72
CA LEU A 301 -2.88 8.00 -26.62
C LEU A 301 -2.10 8.76 -27.69
N GLU A 302 -2.68 9.84 -28.20
CA GLU A 302 -2.07 10.68 -29.23
C GLU A 302 -0.82 11.42 -28.79
N CYS A 303 -0.54 11.52 -27.49
CA CYS A 303 0.70 12.13 -26.97
C CYS A 303 1.95 11.30 -27.34
N ASP A 304 1.91 9.99 -27.11
CA ASP A 304 3.01 9.05 -27.44
C ASP A 304 2.46 7.62 -27.58
N SER A 305 1.83 7.35 -28.72
CA SER A 305 1.23 6.04 -29.00
C SER A 305 2.24 4.89 -29.08
N VAL A 306 3.49 5.20 -29.40
CA VAL A 306 4.57 4.21 -29.45
C VAL A 306 4.92 3.72 -28.04
N SER A 307 5.07 4.62 -27.08
CA SER A 307 5.34 4.27 -25.69
C SER A 307 4.12 3.65 -24.99
N ALA A 308 2.91 4.00 -25.40
CA ALA A 308 1.66 3.45 -24.84
C ALA A 308 1.52 1.95 -25.07
N PHE A 309 2.15 1.39 -26.11
CA PHE A 309 2.13 -0.05 -26.38
C PHE A 309 2.77 -0.84 -25.22
N GLY A 310 2.00 -1.75 -24.61
CA GLY A 310 2.40 -2.51 -23.43
C GLY A 310 2.43 -1.68 -22.13
N GLY A 311 1.78 -0.53 -22.13
CA GLY A 311 1.64 0.33 -20.97
C GLY A 311 0.49 -0.08 -20.05
N ILE A 312 0.30 0.74 -19.02
CA ILE A 312 -0.76 0.64 -18.02
C ILE A 312 -1.67 1.84 -18.16
N ILE A 313 -2.97 1.62 -18.11
CA ILE A 313 -3.99 2.67 -18.22
C ILE A 313 -4.76 2.78 -16.91
N ALA A 314 -4.91 4.00 -16.40
CA ALA A 314 -5.79 4.30 -15.27
C ALA A 314 -6.84 5.35 -15.67
N VAL A 315 -8.05 5.19 -15.13
CA VAL A 315 -9.17 6.08 -15.39
C VAL A 315 -9.81 6.54 -14.09
N ASN A 316 -10.38 7.77 -14.08
CA ASN A 316 -10.98 8.34 -12.88
C ASN A 316 -12.49 8.13 -12.75
N ARG A 317 -13.09 7.34 -13.62
CA ARG A 317 -14.53 7.00 -13.63
C ARG A 317 -14.71 5.50 -13.85
N PRO A 318 -15.87 4.93 -13.54
CA PRO A 318 -16.20 3.57 -13.96
C PRO A 318 -15.95 3.39 -15.46
N LEU A 319 -15.21 2.34 -15.81
CA LEU A 319 -14.86 2.04 -17.20
C LEU A 319 -16.07 1.53 -17.96
N ASP A 320 -16.36 2.15 -19.09
CA ASP A 320 -17.46 1.77 -20.01
C ASP A 320 -16.98 0.87 -21.15
N GLY A 321 -17.95 0.17 -21.80
CA GLY A 321 -17.68 -0.74 -22.90
C GLY A 321 -17.03 -0.08 -24.10
N ALA A 322 -17.42 1.15 -24.47
CA ALA A 322 -16.85 1.88 -25.62
C ALA A 322 -15.37 2.22 -25.42
N THR A 323 -15.02 2.67 -24.22
CA THR A 323 -13.61 2.94 -23.83
C THR A 323 -12.80 1.64 -23.78
N ALA A 324 -13.39 0.56 -23.25
CA ALA A 324 -12.73 -0.76 -23.22
C ALA A 324 -12.44 -1.30 -24.64
N GLU A 325 -13.35 -1.14 -25.60
CA GLU A 325 -13.08 -1.51 -27.00
C GLU A 325 -11.91 -0.70 -27.56
N ALA A 326 -11.90 0.63 -27.39
CA ALA A 326 -10.80 1.47 -27.86
C ALA A 326 -9.45 1.09 -27.23
N ILE A 327 -9.40 0.81 -25.92
CA ILE A 327 -8.19 0.33 -25.24
C ILE A 327 -7.74 -1.02 -25.81
N SER A 328 -8.67 -1.87 -26.21
CA SER A 328 -8.38 -3.20 -26.76
C SER A 328 -7.73 -3.18 -28.15
N GLU A 329 -7.71 -2.05 -28.85
CA GLU A 329 -7.08 -1.90 -30.16
C GLU A 329 -5.55 -2.01 -30.08
N ILE A 330 -4.94 -1.64 -28.95
CA ILE A 330 -3.50 -1.77 -28.71
C ILE A 330 -3.22 -2.81 -27.63
N PHE A 331 -2.00 -3.31 -27.59
CA PHE A 331 -1.55 -4.17 -26.49
C PHE A 331 -1.40 -3.34 -25.23
N THR A 332 -2.21 -3.66 -24.22
CA THR A 332 -2.22 -3.06 -22.88
C THR A 332 -2.01 -4.14 -21.83
N GLU A 333 -1.13 -3.93 -20.87
CA GLU A 333 -0.82 -4.93 -19.82
C GLU A 333 -1.85 -4.90 -18.68
N VAL A 334 -2.18 -3.72 -18.18
CA VAL A 334 -3.09 -3.53 -17.05
C VAL A 334 -3.99 -2.33 -17.31
N VAL A 335 -5.25 -2.47 -16.96
CA VAL A 335 -6.21 -1.36 -16.83
C VAL A 335 -6.66 -1.27 -15.39
N ALA A 336 -6.58 -0.07 -14.79
CA ALA A 336 -7.00 0.23 -13.44
C ALA A 336 -8.16 1.23 -13.46
N ALA A 337 -9.24 0.92 -12.74
CA ALA A 337 -10.43 1.75 -12.66
C ALA A 337 -11.07 1.65 -11.27
N PRO A 338 -11.84 2.66 -10.82
CA PRO A 338 -12.65 2.51 -9.61
C PRO A 338 -13.71 1.40 -9.76
N ASP A 339 -14.31 1.27 -10.94
CA ASP A 339 -15.26 0.19 -11.30
C ASP A 339 -15.25 -0.01 -12.82
N ALA A 340 -15.97 -1.02 -13.30
CA ALA A 340 -16.20 -1.27 -14.73
C ALA A 340 -17.61 -1.84 -14.95
N ASP A 341 -18.26 -1.45 -16.03
CA ASP A 341 -19.53 -2.03 -16.40
C ASP A 341 -19.38 -3.46 -16.97
N ASP A 342 -20.48 -4.17 -17.16
CA ASP A 342 -20.46 -5.55 -17.64
C ASP A 342 -20.01 -5.63 -19.10
N GLU A 343 -20.23 -4.60 -19.90
CA GLU A 343 -19.78 -4.53 -21.29
C GLU A 343 -18.27 -4.41 -21.36
N ALA A 344 -17.65 -3.52 -20.57
CA ALA A 344 -16.20 -3.40 -20.45
C ALA A 344 -15.54 -4.71 -19.99
N LYS A 345 -16.12 -5.38 -18.98
CA LYS A 345 -15.65 -6.69 -18.52
C LYS A 345 -15.75 -7.75 -19.64
N ALA A 346 -16.84 -7.75 -20.41
CA ALA A 346 -17.02 -8.68 -21.53
C ALA A 346 -16.04 -8.41 -22.68
N VAL A 347 -15.74 -7.15 -22.98
CA VAL A 347 -14.71 -6.74 -23.95
C VAL A 347 -13.36 -7.29 -23.55
N PHE A 348 -12.91 -7.02 -22.32
CA PHE A 348 -11.60 -7.45 -21.85
C PHE A 348 -11.50 -8.97 -21.67
N ALA A 349 -12.59 -9.68 -21.38
CA ALA A 349 -12.60 -11.14 -21.31
C ALA A 349 -12.08 -11.81 -22.59
N ARG A 350 -12.17 -11.13 -23.75
CA ARG A 350 -11.58 -11.56 -25.01
C ARG A 350 -10.05 -11.46 -25.06
N LYS A 351 -9.44 -10.69 -24.15
CA LYS A 351 -7.99 -10.39 -24.09
C LYS A 351 -7.34 -11.09 -22.89
N LYS A 352 -7.07 -12.39 -22.98
CA LYS A 352 -6.58 -13.24 -21.87
C LYS A 352 -5.34 -12.72 -21.11
N ASN A 353 -4.53 -11.88 -21.71
CA ASN A 353 -3.30 -11.35 -21.11
C ASN A 353 -3.47 -9.97 -20.48
N LEU A 354 -4.54 -9.24 -20.82
CA LEU A 354 -4.88 -7.96 -20.19
C LEU A 354 -5.38 -8.21 -18.77
N ARG A 355 -4.89 -7.45 -17.83
CA ARG A 355 -5.32 -7.49 -16.43
C ARG A 355 -6.25 -6.31 -16.17
N LEU A 356 -7.42 -6.58 -15.61
CA LEU A 356 -8.33 -5.56 -15.11
C LEU A 356 -8.30 -5.57 -13.58
N ILE A 357 -7.94 -4.43 -13.00
CA ILE A 357 -7.99 -4.21 -11.56
C ILE A 357 -9.00 -3.13 -11.22
N LEU A 358 -9.83 -3.42 -10.21
CA LEU A 358 -10.84 -2.50 -9.69
C LEU A 358 -10.45 -2.12 -8.26
N THR A 359 -10.42 -0.82 -7.98
CA THR A 359 -9.99 -0.26 -6.70
C THR A 359 -11.16 0.16 -5.80
N GLY A 360 -12.40 0.12 -6.32
CA GLY A 360 -13.61 0.56 -5.61
C GLY A 360 -13.75 2.07 -5.51
N ASP A 361 -12.64 2.78 -5.37
CA ASP A 361 -12.53 4.25 -5.34
C ASP A 361 -11.13 4.64 -5.86
N LEU A 362 -10.83 5.93 -5.88
CA LEU A 362 -9.49 6.47 -6.12
C LEU A 362 -8.88 6.98 -4.81
N PRO A 363 -7.56 6.87 -4.64
CA PRO A 363 -6.91 7.43 -3.45
C PRO A 363 -7.07 8.96 -3.40
N ASP A 364 -7.15 9.50 -2.19
CA ASP A 364 -7.11 10.95 -2.00
C ASP A 364 -5.70 11.47 -2.30
N PRO A 365 -5.50 12.35 -3.31
CA PRO A 365 -4.18 12.90 -3.63
C PRO A 365 -3.61 13.77 -2.51
N MET A 366 -4.47 14.34 -1.66
CA MET A 366 -4.07 15.17 -0.53
C MET A 366 -3.76 14.37 0.74
N ARG A 367 -3.93 13.04 0.71
CA ARG A 367 -3.68 12.20 1.88
C ARG A 367 -2.26 12.34 2.41
N GLY A 368 -2.14 12.39 3.72
CA GLY A 368 -0.85 12.28 4.40
C GLY A 368 -0.20 10.90 4.20
N GLY A 369 0.94 10.72 4.80
CA GLY A 369 1.68 9.46 4.82
C GLY A 369 3.16 9.66 4.56
N MET A 370 3.89 8.56 4.57
CA MET A 370 5.33 8.52 4.43
C MET A 370 5.75 7.73 3.18
N MET A 371 6.80 8.20 2.53
CA MET A 371 7.47 7.49 1.45
C MET A 371 8.82 7.01 1.94
N MET A 372 9.15 5.76 1.63
CA MET A 372 10.38 5.09 2.06
C MET A 372 11.21 4.69 0.86
N LYS A 373 12.49 4.99 0.91
CA LYS A 373 13.47 4.59 -0.12
C LYS A 373 14.65 3.89 0.52
N SER A 374 14.92 2.67 0.11
CA SER A 374 16.11 1.93 0.54
C SER A 374 17.37 2.57 -0.01
N ILE A 375 18.38 2.71 0.84
CA ILE A 375 19.75 3.11 0.47
C ILE A 375 20.74 2.09 1.05
N ALA A 376 22.01 2.12 0.58
CA ALA A 376 23.03 1.26 1.14
C ALA A 376 23.22 1.57 2.64
N GLY A 377 22.84 0.59 3.49
CA GLY A 377 23.00 0.70 4.94
C GLY A 377 21.89 1.45 5.68
N GLY A 378 20.78 1.78 5.02
CA GLY A 378 19.69 2.49 5.69
C GLY A 378 18.45 2.70 4.85
N VAL A 379 17.61 3.60 5.34
CA VAL A 379 16.35 3.99 4.70
C VAL A 379 16.20 5.51 4.77
N LEU A 380 15.85 6.13 3.65
CA LEU A 380 15.37 7.51 3.63
C LEU A 380 13.86 7.50 3.82
N LEU A 381 13.37 8.33 4.71
CA LEU A 381 11.96 8.53 4.98
C LEU A 381 11.61 10.00 4.76
N GLN A 382 10.52 10.26 4.04
CA GLN A 382 9.98 11.61 3.83
C GLN A 382 8.45 11.56 3.83
N SER A 383 7.81 12.71 4.09
CA SER A 383 6.37 12.83 3.84
C SER A 383 6.08 12.69 2.34
N ARG A 384 4.85 12.28 2.03
CA ARG A 384 4.36 12.29 0.64
C ARG A 384 4.34 13.72 0.11
N ASP A 385 4.57 13.86 -1.19
CA ASP A 385 4.35 15.12 -1.89
C ASP A 385 2.84 15.26 -2.18
N ASN A 386 2.11 15.77 -1.20
CA ASN A 386 0.70 16.13 -1.29
C ASN A 386 0.51 17.66 -1.42
N GLY A 387 1.56 18.38 -1.85
CA GLY A 387 1.52 19.81 -2.09
C GLY A 387 0.50 20.15 -3.16
N PHE A 388 -0.31 21.18 -2.89
CA PHE A 388 -1.30 21.75 -3.81
C PHE A 388 -1.05 23.25 -3.93
N VAL A 389 -1.16 23.77 -5.15
CA VAL A 389 -1.02 25.20 -5.44
C VAL A 389 -2.38 25.76 -5.81
N ALA A 390 -2.93 26.61 -4.93
CA ALA A 390 -4.20 27.29 -5.20
C ALA A 390 -4.01 28.39 -6.25
N ASP A 391 -5.11 28.79 -6.89
CA ASP A 391 -5.12 29.85 -7.89
C ASP A 391 -4.58 31.18 -7.36
N THR A 392 -4.84 31.46 -6.09
CA THR A 392 -4.39 32.66 -5.37
C THR A 392 -2.87 32.69 -5.15
N ASP A 393 -2.21 31.54 -5.23
CA ASP A 393 -0.76 31.40 -5.00
C ASP A 393 0.03 31.58 -6.29
N LEU A 394 -0.66 31.52 -7.43
CA LEU A 394 -0.04 31.70 -8.73
C LEU A 394 0.33 33.17 -8.98
N LYS A 395 1.59 33.40 -9.35
CA LYS A 395 2.11 34.74 -9.60
C LYS A 395 2.53 34.90 -11.07
N VAL A 396 1.84 35.75 -11.82
CA VAL A 396 2.29 36.17 -13.14
C VAL A 396 3.52 37.03 -12.99
N VAL A 397 4.62 36.67 -13.68
CA VAL A 397 5.92 37.33 -13.54
C VAL A 397 6.40 38.01 -14.83
N THR A 398 5.79 37.71 -15.98
CA THR A 398 6.07 38.31 -17.27
C THR A 398 5.15 39.50 -17.56
N LYS A 399 5.52 40.34 -18.54
CA LYS A 399 4.72 41.48 -19.01
C LYS A 399 3.37 41.04 -19.57
N ARG A 400 3.36 39.92 -20.30
CA ARG A 400 2.14 39.27 -20.79
C ARG A 400 1.57 38.33 -19.74
N ALA A 401 0.32 38.50 -19.39
CA ALA A 401 -0.41 37.53 -18.59
C ALA A 401 -0.88 36.36 -19.47
N PRO A 402 -1.01 35.15 -18.94
CA PRO A 402 -1.63 34.04 -19.65
C PRO A 402 -3.12 34.30 -19.91
N THR A 403 -3.63 33.84 -21.02
CA THR A 403 -5.08 33.75 -21.27
C THR A 403 -5.70 32.74 -20.31
N THR A 404 -7.05 32.71 -20.21
CA THR A 404 -7.76 31.72 -19.37
C THR A 404 -7.41 30.30 -19.81
N GLN A 405 -7.34 30.03 -21.12
CA GLN A 405 -6.98 28.70 -21.64
C GLN A 405 -5.52 28.36 -21.33
N GLU A 406 -4.59 29.24 -21.56
CA GLU A 406 -3.17 29.01 -21.24
C GLU A 406 -2.97 28.74 -19.74
N LEU A 407 -3.73 29.43 -18.88
CA LEU A 407 -3.66 29.19 -17.43
C LEU A 407 -4.24 27.82 -17.06
N ALA A 408 -5.34 27.39 -17.69
CA ALA A 408 -5.92 26.07 -17.51
C ALA A 408 -4.92 24.97 -17.94
N ASP A 409 -4.30 25.14 -19.12
CA ASP A 409 -3.28 24.20 -19.62
C ASP A 409 -2.00 24.22 -18.77
N CYS A 410 -1.59 25.37 -18.23
CA CYS A 410 -0.50 25.46 -17.25
C CYS A 410 -0.79 24.62 -16.01
N ARG A 411 -2.00 24.70 -15.43
CA ARG A 411 -2.39 23.91 -14.25
C ARG A 411 -2.43 22.42 -14.54
N PHE A 412 -3.03 22.04 -15.68
CA PHE A 412 -3.05 20.66 -16.12
C PHE A 412 -1.63 20.11 -16.29
N ALA A 413 -0.77 20.82 -16.99
CA ALA A 413 0.63 20.45 -17.18
C ALA A 413 1.40 20.36 -15.85
N TRP A 414 1.12 21.27 -14.91
CA TRP A 414 1.72 21.29 -13.57
C TRP A 414 1.34 20.06 -12.75
N THR A 415 0.05 19.70 -12.75
CA THR A 415 -0.46 18.49 -12.08
C THR A 415 0.19 17.23 -12.64
N VAL A 416 0.33 17.13 -13.97
CA VAL A 416 1.02 16.00 -14.61
C VAL A 416 2.51 16.00 -14.26
N ALA A 417 3.18 17.16 -14.28
CA ALA A 417 4.63 17.28 -14.02
C ALA A 417 5.01 16.79 -12.61
N LYS A 418 4.14 16.95 -11.61
CA LYS A 418 4.30 16.40 -10.24
C LYS A 418 4.55 14.88 -10.24
N HIS A 419 4.02 14.16 -11.22
CA HIS A 419 4.11 12.71 -11.34
C HIS A 419 5.14 12.22 -12.37
N VAL A 420 5.90 13.12 -12.98
CA VAL A 420 6.96 12.79 -13.93
C VAL A 420 8.32 12.80 -13.23
N LYS A 421 9.15 11.80 -13.51
CA LYS A 421 10.51 11.75 -12.95
C LYS A 421 11.36 12.93 -13.40
N SER A 422 12.04 13.57 -12.45
CA SER A 422 12.90 14.74 -12.65
C SER A 422 14.14 14.45 -13.52
N ASN A 423 14.63 15.39 -14.32
CA ASN A 423 13.97 16.66 -14.58
C ASN A 423 12.78 16.47 -15.51
N ALA A 424 11.63 17.04 -15.15
CA ALA A 424 10.39 16.89 -15.88
C ALA A 424 10.01 18.16 -16.66
N ILE A 425 9.67 18.00 -17.93
CA ILE A 425 9.04 19.04 -18.77
C ILE A 425 7.80 18.44 -19.44
N VAL A 426 6.67 19.06 -19.22
CA VAL A 426 5.37 18.62 -19.76
C VAL A 426 4.76 19.74 -20.60
N TYR A 427 4.53 19.48 -21.88
CA TYR A 427 3.72 20.35 -22.75
C TYR A 427 2.27 19.87 -22.68
N ALA A 428 1.35 20.81 -22.53
CA ALA A 428 -0.09 20.52 -22.55
C ALA A 428 -0.86 21.57 -23.34
N LYS A 429 -1.94 21.11 -23.97
CA LYS A 429 -2.86 21.94 -24.74
C LYS A 429 -4.26 21.35 -24.69
N ASP A 430 -5.25 22.20 -24.43
CA ASP A 430 -6.67 21.82 -24.40
C ASP A 430 -6.96 20.63 -23.49
N GLY A 431 -6.34 20.61 -22.28
CA GLY A 431 -6.53 19.56 -21.29
C GLY A 431 -5.91 18.20 -21.64
N ALA A 432 -4.97 18.16 -22.59
CA ALA A 432 -4.22 16.96 -22.95
C ALA A 432 -2.71 17.22 -23.01
N THR A 433 -1.90 16.25 -22.66
CA THR A 433 -0.44 16.32 -22.85
C THR A 433 -0.11 16.31 -24.34
N ALA A 434 0.80 17.19 -24.71
CA ALA A 434 1.31 17.32 -26.08
C ALA A 434 2.71 16.71 -26.26
N GLY A 435 3.43 16.55 -25.16
CA GLY A 435 4.74 15.90 -25.11
C GLY A 435 5.28 15.89 -23.69
N ILE A 436 5.97 14.84 -23.31
CA ILE A 436 6.51 14.63 -21.96
C ILE A 436 8.00 14.28 -22.06
N GLY A 437 8.84 15.03 -21.36
CA GLY A 437 10.25 14.74 -21.15
C GLY A 437 10.50 14.40 -19.70
N ALA A 438 10.99 13.19 -19.42
CA ALA A 438 11.14 12.61 -18.10
C ALA A 438 12.57 12.13 -17.84
N GLY A 439 13.03 12.23 -16.59
CA GLY A 439 14.22 11.54 -16.10
C GLY A 439 15.55 12.00 -16.73
N GLN A 440 15.61 13.25 -17.25
CA GLN A 440 16.82 13.76 -17.86
C GLN A 440 17.70 14.54 -16.87
N MET A 441 19.01 14.54 -17.08
CA MET A 441 19.96 15.23 -16.22
C MET A 441 19.88 16.76 -16.31
N ASN A 442 19.23 17.27 -17.33
CA ASN A 442 18.98 18.71 -17.47
C ASN A 442 17.64 18.99 -18.14
N ARG A 443 17.06 20.20 -17.89
CA ARG A 443 15.74 20.59 -18.39
C ARG A 443 15.69 20.83 -19.88
N ARG A 444 16.79 21.30 -20.48
CA ARG A 444 16.88 21.51 -21.93
C ARG A 444 16.68 20.22 -22.70
N ASP A 445 17.31 19.12 -22.25
CA ASP A 445 17.15 17.81 -22.90
C ASP A 445 15.73 17.25 -22.68
N SER A 446 15.13 17.44 -21.50
CA SER A 446 13.72 17.08 -21.26
C SER A 446 12.79 17.86 -22.20
N ALA A 447 12.97 19.18 -22.34
CA ALA A 447 12.17 20.01 -23.24
C ALA A 447 12.32 19.57 -24.71
N ARG A 448 13.56 19.25 -25.13
CA ARG A 448 13.85 18.78 -26.49
C ARG A 448 13.22 17.41 -26.76
N ILE A 449 13.33 16.45 -25.83
CA ILE A 449 12.73 15.11 -25.99
C ILE A 449 11.21 15.24 -26.10
N ALA A 450 10.57 16.01 -25.23
CA ALA A 450 9.13 16.23 -25.29
C ALA A 450 8.69 16.85 -26.63
N ALA A 451 9.43 17.83 -27.13
CA ALA A 451 9.16 18.45 -28.45
C ALA A 451 9.36 17.48 -29.63
N ILE A 452 10.38 16.60 -29.57
CA ILE A 452 10.58 15.54 -30.58
C ILE A 452 9.39 14.58 -30.58
N LYS A 453 8.95 14.12 -29.41
CA LYS A 453 7.78 13.24 -29.27
C LYS A 453 6.51 13.86 -29.85
N ALA A 454 6.28 15.14 -29.57
CA ALA A 454 5.14 15.88 -30.14
C ALA A 454 5.21 15.99 -31.67
N LYS A 455 6.42 16.14 -32.24
CA LYS A 455 6.61 16.15 -33.69
C LYS A 455 6.34 14.79 -34.31
N GLU A 456 6.86 13.71 -33.70
CA GLU A 456 6.62 12.32 -34.13
C GLU A 456 5.11 11.99 -34.07
N ALA A 457 4.40 12.47 -33.04
CA ALA A 457 2.95 12.34 -32.95
C ALA A 457 2.25 13.06 -34.10
N ALA A 458 2.63 14.31 -34.41
CA ALA A 458 2.05 15.06 -35.52
C ALA A 458 2.25 14.34 -36.86
N GLU A 459 3.44 13.77 -37.09
CA GLU A 459 3.73 12.98 -38.30
C GLU A 459 2.86 11.71 -38.34
N THR A 460 2.70 11.01 -37.20
CA THR A 460 1.90 9.78 -37.10
C THR A 460 0.43 10.01 -37.38
N TYR A 461 -0.14 11.10 -36.84
CA TYR A 461 -1.55 11.41 -36.97
C TYR A 461 -1.88 12.37 -38.12
N GLY A 462 -0.88 12.79 -38.90
CA GLY A 462 -1.06 13.66 -40.06
C GLY A 462 -1.51 15.09 -39.70
N TRP A 463 -1.11 15.59 -38.52
CA TRP A 463 -1.45 16.96 -38.13
C TRP A 463 -0.57 18.02 -38.87
N ALA A 464 -1.17 19.17 -39.14
CA ALA A 464 -0.47 20.27 -39.80
C ALA A 464 0.69 20.83 -38.97
N ALA A 465 0.64 20.72 -37.64
CA ALA A 465 1.70 21.16 -36.73
C ALA A 465 1.69 20.30 -35.45
N PRO A 466 2.82 20.14 -34.73
CA PRO A 466 2.85 19.53 -33.41
C PRO A 466 1.95 20.24 -32.42
N ARG A 467 1.35 19.50 -31.49
CA ARG A 467 0.48 20.08 -30.43
C ARG A 467 1.23 20.96 -29.44
N THR A 468 2.57 20.97 -29.45
CA THR A 468 3.39 21.97 -28.72
C THR A 468 3.17 23.38 -29.20
N VAL A 469 2.73 23.58 -30.45
CA VAL A 469 2.40 24.90 -30.98
C VAL A 469 1.12 25.43 -30.32
N GLY A 470 1.27 26.54 -29.58
CA GLY A 470 0.20 27.15 -28.79
C GLY A 470 -0.06 26.42 -27.46
N SER A 471 0.86 25.58 -26.98
CA SER A 471 0.73 24.84 -25.70
C SER A 471 1.22 25.67 -24.51
N ALA A 472 0.85 25.25 -23.32
CA ALA A 472 1.50 25.58 -22.07
C ALA A 472 2.60 24.55 -21.73
N VAL A 473 3.59 24.96 -20.95
CA VAL A 473 4.70 24.12 -20.47
C VAL A 473 4.82 24.18 -18.96
N ALA A 474 4.89 23.02 -18.31
CA ALA A 474 5.26 22.92 -16.90
C ALA A 474 6.70 22.39 -16.74
N SER A 475 7.43 22.97 -15.79
CA SER A 475 8.71 22.45 -15.29
C SER A 475 8.59 22.15 -13.79
N ASP A 476 8.96 20.95 -13.38
CA ASP A 476 8.88 20.44 -11.99
C ASP A 476 9.70 21.27 -10.98
N ALA A 477 10.69 22.04 -11.46
CA ALA A 477 11.46 23.01 -10.69
C ALA A 477 11.86 24.20 -11.56
N PHE A 478 12.55 25.20 -10.98
CA PHE A 478 12.94 26.40 -11.69
C PHE A 478 13.90 26.12 -12.86
N PHE A 479 13.86 26.98 -13.88
CA PHE A 479 14.89 27.00 -14.92
C PHE A 479 16.15 27.67 -14.37
N PRO A 480 17.29 26.97 -14.27
CA PRO A 480 18.54 27.60 -13.80
C PRO A 480 19.16 28.54 -14.83
N PHE A 481 18.79 28.38 -16.10
CA PHE A 481 19.21 29.19 -17.28
C PHE A 481 18.04 29.27 -18.24
N ALA A 482 18.08 30.25 -19.12
CA ALA A 482 17.04 30.49 -20.14
C ALA A 482 17.00 29.42 -21.25
N ASP A 483 18.04 28.60 -21.42
CA ASP A 483 18.17 27.65 -22.52
C ASP A 483 17.03 26.58 -22.57
N GLY A 484 16.62 26.06 -21.44
CA GLY A 484 15.49 25.11 -21.36
C GLY A 484 14.15 25.78 -21.69
N LEU A 485 13.97 27.03 -21.24
CA LEU A 485 12.81 27.87 -21.57
C LEU A 485 12.75 28.20 -23.06
N LEU A 486 13.88 28.63 -23.64
CA LEU A 486 13.97 28.98 -25.06
C LEU A 486 13.72 27.75 -25.95
N THR A 487 14.21 26.56 -25.55
CA THR A 487 13.87 25.32 -26.24
C THR A 487 12.34 25.06 -26.25
N ALA A 488 11.64 25.40 -25.16
CA ALA A 488 10.19 25.30 -25.12
C ALA A 488 9.49 26.33 -26.01
N ALA A 489 10.00 27.56 -26.04
CA ALA A 489 9.50 28.62 -26.94
C ALA A 489 9.69 28.24 -28.42
N GLU A 490 10.86 27.70 -28.79
CA GLU A 490 11.17 27.22 -30.15
C GLU A 490 10.24 26.07 -30.58
N ALA A 491 9.79 25.25 -29.64
CA ALA A 491 8.79 24.19 -29.89
C ALA A 491 7.37 24.76 -30.07
N GLY A 492 7.16 26.07 -29.87
CA GLY A 492 5.90 26.75 -30.06
C GLY A 492 5.05 26.94 -28.82
N ALA A 493 5.57 26.67 -27.62
CA ALA A 493 4.86 26.99 -26.39
C ALA A 493 4.60 28.47 -26.24
N THR A 494 3.46 28.84 -25.62
CA THR A 494 3.06 30.25 -25.43
C THR A 494 2.97 30.63 -23.95
N ALA A 495 2.87 29.68 -23.06
CA ALA A 495 2.81 29.91 -21.63
C ALA A 495 3.68 28.91 -20.87
N VAL A 496 4.17 29.31 -19.69
CA VAL A 496 5.06 28.52 -18.85
C VAL A 496 4.61 28.60 -17.39
N ILE A 497 4.63 27.48 -16.69
CA ILE A 497 4.45 27.40 -15.24
C ILE A 497 5.66 26.70 -14.60
N GLN A 498 6.21 27.31 -13.57
CA GLN A 498 7.37 26.81 -12.82
C GLN A 498 7.38 27.38 -11.39
N PRO A 499 8.18 26.81 -10.47
CA PRO A 499 8.24 27.33 -9.10
C PRO A 499 8.82 28.73 -8.94
N GLY A 500 9.80 29.14 -9.76
CA GLY A 500 10.65 30.26 -9.44
C GLY A 500 11.64 29.95 -8.32
N GLY A 501 12.37 30.99 -7.84
CA GLY A 501 13.33 30.87 -6.74
C GLY A 501 14.77 30.60 -7.20
N SER A 502 15.07 30.76 -8.50
CA SER A 502 16.43 30.75 -9.01
C SER A 502 17.12 32.12 -8.76
N MET A 503 18.41 32.10 -8.53
CA MET A 503 19.23 33.33 -8.54
C MET A 503 19.21 34.07 -9.91
N ARG A 504 18.74 33.40 -10.97
CA ARG A 504 18.65 33.90 -12.33
C ARG A 504 17.21 34.08 -12.82
N ASP A 505 16.25 34.17 -11.91
CA ASP A 505 14.85 34.37 -12.30
C ASP A 505 14.65 35.59 -13.19
N GLU A 506 15.35 36.71 -12.90
CA GLU A 506 15.26 37.91 -13.70
C GLU A 506 15.73 37.69 -15.17
N GLU A 507 16.80 36.91 -15.37
CA GLU A 507 17.31 36.54 -16.71
C GLU A 507 16.29 35.65 -17.44
N VAL A 508 15.71 34.66 -16.73
CA VAL A 508 14.73 33.75 -17.30
C VAL A 508 13.41 34.45 -17.62
N ILE A 509 12.96 35.40 -16.78
CA ILE A 509 11.78 36.24 -17.03
C ILE A 509 12.01 37.16 -18.22
N ALA A 510 13.19 37.80 -18.32
CA ALA A 510 13.53 38.65 -19.48
C ALA A 510 13.50 37.83 -20.78
N ALA A 511 14.07 36.63 -20.79
CA ALA A 511 14.04 35.75 -21.97
C ALA A 511 12.61 35.31 -22.32
N ALA A 512 11.74 35.07 -21.33
CA ALA A 512 10.33 34.78 -21.56
C ALA A 512 9.60 35.98 -22.20
N ASP A 513 9.84 37.19 -21.68
CA ASP A 513 9.28 38.43 -22.24
C ASP A 513 9.74 38.68 -23.70
N GLU A 514 11.02 38.46 -24.01
CA GLU A 514 11.57 38.59 -25.37
C GLU A 514 10.96 37.55 -26.32
N ALA A 515 10.71 36.33 -25.84
CA ALA A 515 10.06 35.28 -26.61
C ALA A 515 8.52 35.41 -26.68
N GLY A 516 7.92 36.41 -26.02
CA GLY A 516 6.48 36.65 -25.99
C GLY A 516 5.70 35.65 -25.16
N LEU A 517 6.36 34.91 -24.27
CA LEU A 517 5.73 33.92 -23.38
C LEU A 517 5.02 34.60 -22.19
N ALA A 518 3.94 34.00 -21.73
CA ALA A 518 3.43 34.26 -20.39
C ALA A 518 4.09 33.30 -19.40
N MET A 519 4.50 33.77 -18.22
CA MET A 519 5.10 32.90 -17.18
C MET A 519 4.41 33.09 -15.85
N VAL A 520 4.14 31.95 -15.22
CA VAL A 520 3.50 31.87 -13.89
C VAL A 520 4.40 31.11 -12.92
N PHE A 521 4.62 31.70 -11.74
CA PHE A 521 5.33 31.07 -10.64
C PHE A 521 4.35 30.42 -9.65
N THR A 522 4.70 29.22 -9.17
CA THR A 522 3.93 28.45 -8.18
C THR A 522 4.48 28.59 -6.75
N GLY A 523 5.75 28.99 -6.60
CA GLY A 523 6.45 29.01 -5.30
C GLY A 523 6.72 27.62 -4.70
N MET A 524 6.29 26.54 -5.36
CA MET A 524 6.43 25.15 -4.92
C MET A 524 7.03 24.30 -6.03
N ARG A 525 7.96 23.40 -5.70
CA ARG A 525 8.55 22.45 -6.66
C ARG A 525 8.09 21.03 -6.36
N HIS A 526 8.09 20.16 -7.37
CA HIS A 526 7.70 18.76 -7.27
C HIS A 526 8.79 17.83 -7.84
N PHE A 527 9.90 17.67 -7.13
CA PHE A 527 10.92 16.70 -7.53
C PHE A 527 10.47 15.27 -7.26
N ARG A 528 10.62 14.39 -8.25
CA ARG A 528 10.37 12.95 -8.16
C ARG A 528 11.55 12.17 -8.76
N HIS A 529 12.22 11.34 -7.95
CA HIS A 529 13.37 10.53 -8.36
C HIS A 529 13.10 9.02 -8.27
#